data_8c7b86dca193d08f76ff193edda48ea9
#
_entry.id   8c7b86dca193d08f76ff193edda48ea9
#
_cell.length_a   1.000
_cell.length_b   1.000
_cell.length_c   1.000
_cell.angle_alpha   90.00
_cell.angle_beta   90.00
_cell.angle_gamma   90.00
#
_symmetry.space_group_name_H-M   'P 1'
#
loop_
_entity.id
_entity.type
_entity.pdbx_description
1 polymer ?
#
loop_
_entity_poly.entity_id
_entity_poly.type
_entity_poly.pdbx_seq_one_letter_code
_entity_poly.pdbx_strand_id
1 'polypeptide(L)'
;MYVTLRENYEAKEYAVYTILGYDLKGNKEILGLWLNQTESKNRWMQVFDELKVRGVEDVFFISMDGVSGLKEGAKAIFPSVIVQRCIVHLVRNALRYIPSKDYKEVCRDMKKFYGASSLNAAHAAFDSFQDRWSQYSGAVDVCKRNFSHVEQLFDYGSAIRKIMYTTNAVESIHSSFRKVTKKGAFSNENALLKLLYLRTKELHTKWAGGRIRNWAMVLNQLMVNEAFSSRIEKYAIYLP
;
A
#
# COMPACT_ATOMS: atom_id res chain seq x y z
N MET A 1 4.30 -1.77 10.87
CA MET A 1 4.98 -0.98 11.93
C MET A 1 5.57 -1.92 12.95
N TYR A 2 6.62 -1.51 13.69
CA TYR A 2 7.24 -2.37 14.72
C TYR A 2 6.77 -1.98 16.11
N VAL A 3 6.68 -2.98 16.99
CA VAL A 3 6.32 -2.88 18.40
C VAL A 3 7.17 -3.84 19.22
N THR A 4 7.38 -3.54 20.49
CA THR A 4 8.15 -4.40 21.39
C THR A 4 7.22 -5.21 22.28
N LEU A 5 7.40 -6.55 22.28
CA LEU A 5 6.74 -7.47 23.22
C LEU A 5 7.76 -8.04 24.19
N ARG A 6 7.31 -8.34 25.41
CA ARG A 6 8.10 -9.10 26.39
C ARG A 6 7.73 -10.57 26.33
N GLU A 7 8.71 -11.40 26.02
CA GLU A 7 8.59 -12.86 26.04
C GLU A 7 9.73 -13.44 26.88
N ASN A 8 9.41 -14.26 27.84
CA ASN A 8 10.41 -14.89 28.70
C ASN A 8 11.43 -13.90 29.30
N TYR A 9 10.93 -12.74 29.77
CA TYR A 9 11.74 -11.61 30.30
C TYR A 9 12.61 -10.88 29.29
N GLU A 10 12.58 -11.26 28.01
CA GLU A 10 13.28 -10.58 26.93
C GLU A 10 12.36 -9.63 26.14
N ALA A 11 12.91 -8.51 25.69
CA ALA A 11 12.21 -7.57 24.81
C ALA A 11 12.50 -7.94 23.36
N LYS A 12 11.46 -8.32 22.59
CA LYS A 12 11.57 -8.69 21.18
C LYS A 12 10.75 -7.75 20.31
N GLU A 13 11.29 -7.40 19.15
CA GLU A 13 10.57 -6.62 18.15
C GLU A 13 9.67 -7.51 17.28
N TYR A 14 8.45 -7.02 17.09
CA TYR A 14 7.43 -7.63 16.22
C TYR A 14 6.97 -6.64 15.18
N ALA A 15 6.88 -7.09 13.94
CA ALA A 15 6.21 -6.36 12.88
C ALA A 15 4.69 -6.54 13.01
N VAL A 16 3.96 -5.43 13.04
CA VAL A 16 2.49 -5.41 12.92
C VAL A 16 2.14 -5.22 11.45
N TYR A 17 1.59 -6.26 10.84
CA TYR A 17 1.02 -6.20 9.49
C TYR A 17 -0.41 -5.69 9.58
N THR A 18 -0.73 -4.75 8.72
CA THR A 18 -2.07 -4.18 8.61
C THR A 18 -2.51 -4.24 7.16
N ILE A 19 -3.58 -4.95 6.88
CA ILE A 19 -4.18 -4.98 5.55
C ILE A 19 -5.41 -4.09 5.55
N LEU A 20 -5.37 -3.08 4.71
CA LEU A 20 -6.49 -2.20 4.43
C LEU A 20 -7.08 -2.60 3.08
N GLY A 21 -8.38 -2.89 3.05
CA GLY A 21 -9.13 -3.20 1.85
C GLY A 21 -10.09 -2.08 1.45
N TYR A 22 -10.45 -2.10 0.19
CA TYR A 22 -11.53 -1.32 -0.40
C TYR A 22 -12.44 -2.25 -1.18
N ASP A 23 -13.73 -2.22 -0.89
CA ASP A 23 -14.72 -3.02 -1.61
C ASP A 23 -15.18 -2.36 -2.92
N LEU A 24 -16.02 -3.05 -3.69
CA LEU A 24 -16.58 -2.54 -4.95
C LEU A 24 -17.49 -1.32 -4.75
N LYS A 25 -17.95 -1.04 -3.55
CA LYS A 25 -18.72 0.16 -3.20
C LYS A 25 -17.84 1.35 -2.80
N GLY A 26 -16.50 1.14 -2.72
CA GLY A 26 -15.54 2.13 -2.29
C GLY A 26 -15.46 2.32 -0.78
N ASN A 27 -16.03 1.41 0.00
CA ASN A 27 -15.90 1.43 1.44
C ASN A 27 -14.50 0.95 1.83
N LYS A 28 -14.02 1.48 2.94
CA LYS A 28 -12.69 1.21 3.47
C LYS A 28 -12.77 0.40 4.76
N GLU A 29 -12.01 -0.69 4.83
CA GLU A 29 -11.98 -1.58 5.99
C GLU A 29 -10.57 -2.09 6.30
N ILE A 30 -10.22 -2.16 7.60
CA ILE A 30 -9.04 -2.90 8.04
C ILE A 30 -9.42 -4.38 8.07
N LEU A 31 -8.92 -5.15 7.10
CA LEU A 31 -9.24 -6.56 6.94
C LEU A 31 -8.59 -7.45 7.98
N GLY A 32 -7.49 -7.02 8.57
CA GLY A 32 -6.84 -7.76 9.63
C GLY A 32 -5.54 -7.14 10.11
N LEU A 33 -5.09 -7.67 11.25
CA LEU A 33 -3.84 -7.35 11.92
C LEU A 33 -3.13 -8.64 12.26
N TRP A 34 -1.84 -8.76 11.88
CA TRP A 34 -1.01 -9.92 12.19
C TRP A 34 0.29 -9.46 12.82
N LEU A 35 0.81 -10.27 13.73
CA LEU A 35 2.10 -10.05 14.37
C LEU A 35 3.10 -11.11 13.88
N ASN A 36 4.31 -10.67 13.59
CA ASN A 36 5.36 -11.58 13.20
C ASN A 36 6.75 -11.00 13.50
N GLN A 37 7.69 -11.88 13.84
CA GLN A 37 9.10 -11.50 14.04
C GLN A 37 9.85 -11.41 12.70
N THR A 38 9.43 -12.21 11.70
CA THR A 38 10.11 -12.29 10.40
C THR A 38 9.15 -12.14 9.24
N GLU A 39 9.59 -11.45 8.19
CA GLU A 39 8.87 -11.34 6.94
C GLU A 39 9.31 -12.44 5.97
N SER A 40 8.36 -13.23 5.47
CA SER A 40 8.63 -14.30 4.50
C SER A 40 7.45 -14.53 3.56
N LYS A 41 7.72 -15.14 2.39
CA LYS A 41 6.69 -15.57 1.45
C LYS A 41 5.62 -16.45 2.12
N ASN A 42 6.03 -17.42 2.91
CA ASN A 42 5.09 -18.36 3.54
C ASN A 42 4.16 -17.67 4.54
N ARG A 43 4.65 -16.67 5.26
CA ARG A 43 3.82 -15.85 6.15
C ARG A 43 2.80 -15.03 5.38
N TRP A 44 3.19 -14.42 4.28
CA TRP A 44 2.25 -13.69 3.43
C TRP A 44 1.22 -14.62 2.79
N MET A 45 1.61 -15.83 2.38
CA MET A 45 0.66 -16.83 1.90
C MET A 45 -0.39 -17.17 2.98
N GLN A 46 0.03 -17.40 4.24
CA GLN A 46 -0.89 -17.66 5.35
C GLN A 46 -1.87 -16.50 5.58
N VAL A 47 -1.37 -15.27 5.54
CA VAL A 47 -2.21 -14.05 5.69
C VAL A 47 -3.24 -13.95 4.58
N PHE A 48 -2.85 -14.18 3.32
CA PHE A 48 -3.77 -14.14 2.19
C PHE A 48 -4.75 -15.32 2.16
N ASP A 49 -4.30 -16.52 2.55
CA ASP A 49 -5.15 -17.68 2.69
C ASP A 49 -6.22 -17.47 3.77
N GLU A 50 -5.84 -16.94 4.93
CA GLU A 50 -6.80 -16.54 5.98
C GLU A 50 -7.84 -15.55 5.47
N LEU A 51 -7.45 -14.54 4.69
CA LEU A 51 -8.40 -13.61 4.08
C LEU A 51 -9.37 -14.33 3.14
N LYS A 52 -8.89 -15.28 2.36
CA LYS A 52 -9.71 -16.10 1.46
C LYS A 52 -10.71 -16.96 2.22
N VAL A 53 -10.26 -17.64 3.29
CA VAL A 53 -11.13 -18.42 4.18
C VAL A 53 -12.20 -17.55 4.84
N ARG A 54 -11.88 -16.29 5.15
CA ARG A 54 -12.82 -15.29 5.71
C ARG A 54 -13.76 -14.67 4.68
N GLY A 55 -13.73 -15.09 3.42
CA GLY A 55 -14.66 -14.68 2.37
C GLY A 55 -14.15 -13.62 1.40
N VAL A 56 -12.84 -13.33 1.38
CA VAL A 56 -12.26 -12.51 0.30
C VAL A 56 -12.11 -13.39 -0.94
N GLU A 57 -13.05 -13.29 -1.87
CA GLU A 57 -13.10 -14.16 -3.05
C GLU A 57 -12.11 -13.74 -4.14
N ASP A 58 -11.91 -12.45 -4.33
CA ASP A 58 -11.04 -11.91 -5.37
C ASP A 58 -10.36 -10.61 -4.90
N VAL A 59 -9.16 -10.35 -5.44
CA VAL A 59 -8.38 -9.15 -5.18
C VAL A 59 -7.84 -8.61 -6.51
N PHE A 60 -8.26 -7.43 -6.91
CA PHE A 60 -7.84 -6.82 -8.17
C PHE A 60 -6.44 -6.23 -8.06
N PHE A 61 -6.17 -5.47 -7.00
CA PHE A 61 -4.90 -4.79 -6.77
C PHE A 61 -4.39 -4.97 -5.35
N ILE A 62 -3.09 -5.13 -5.22
CA ILE A 62 -2.37 -4.97 -3.96
C ILE A 62 -1.29 -3.92 -4.15
N SER A 63 -1.33 -2.87 -3.33
CA SER A 63 -0.23 -1.91 -3.22
C SER A 63 0.66 -2.28 -2.04
N MET A 64 1.97 -2.43 -2.27
CA MET A 64 2.93 -2.90 -1.27
C MET A 64 4.22 -2.07 -1.27
N ASP A 65 4.92 -2.07 -0.17
CA ASP A 65 6.19 -1.35 0.00
C ASP A 65 7.44 -2.14 -0.43
N GLY A 66 7.29 -3.24 -1.12
CA GLY A 66 8.42 -4.03 -1.60
C GLY A 66 8.96 -5.04 -0.60
N VAL A 67 8.10 -5.45 0.33
CA VAL A 67 8.38 -6.54 1.27
C VAL A 67 8.65 -7.83 0.50
N SER A 68 9.73 -8.51 0.89
CA SER A 68 10.13 -9.78 0.28
C SER A 68 9.06 -10.85 0.43
N GLY A 69 8.78 -11.58 -0.66
CA GLY A 69 7.84 -12.68 -0.69
C GLY A 69 6.35 -12.30 -0.70
N LEU A 70 5.99 -11.01 -0.54
CA LEU A 70 4.59 -10.60 -0.54
C LEU A 70 3.94 -10.80 -1.91
N LYS A 71 4.63 -10.41 -2.99
CA LYS A 71 4.12 -10.55 -4.36
C LYS A 71 3.86 -12.02 -4.70
N GLU A 72 4.81 -12.89 -4.37
CA GLU A 72 4.73 -14.33 -4.61
C GLU A 72 3.64 -14.96 -3.75
N GLY A 73 3.52 -14.56 -2.49
CA GLY A 73 2.46 -15.01 -1.58
C GLY A 73 1.07 -14.58 -2.04
N ALA A 74 0.92 -13.32 -2.46
CA ALA A 74 -0.35 -12.82 -2.98
C ALA A 74 -0.79 -13.56 -4.26
N LYS A 75 0.12 -13.76 -5.22
CA LYS A 75 -0.17 -14.46 -6.47
C LYS A 75 -0.44 -15.95 -6.29
N ALA A 76 0.10 -16.58 -5.27
CA ALA A 76 -0.18 -17.99 -4.96
C ALA A 76 -1.64 -18.18 -4.52
N ILE A 77 -2.24 -17.23 -3.82
CA ILE A 77 -3.62 -17.31 -3.30
C ILE A 77 -4.62 -16.63 -4.23
N PHE A 78 -4.23 -15.49 -4.82
CA PHE A 78 -5.00 -14.70 -5.78
C PHE A 78 -4.23 -14.58 -7.11
N PRO A 79 -4.28 -15.59 -8.00
CA PRO A 79 -3.43 -15.64 -9.20
C PRO A 79 -3.56 -14.44 -10.14
N SER A 80 -4.77 -13.88 -10.23
CA SER A 80 -5.10 -12.74 -11.09
C SER A 80 -4.85 -11.38 -10.43
N VAL A 81 -4.24 -11.34 -9.24
CA VAL A 81 -3.96 -10.08 -8.54
C VAL A 81 -2.85 -9.28 -9.23
N ILE A 82 -3.08 -8.00 -9.37
CA ILE A 82 -2.05 -7.04 -9.80
C ILE A 82 -1.34 -6.51 -8.57
N VAL A 83 -0.03 -6.72 -8.51
CA VAL A 83 0.79 -6.24 -7.40
C VAL A 83 1.58 -5.02 -7.86
N GLN A 84 1.26 -3.86 -7.29
CA GLN A 84 1.88 -2.58 -7.56
C GLN A 84 2.82 -2.17 -6.43
N ARG A 85 4.03 -1.80 -6.77
CA ARG A 85 4.95 -1.17 -5.80
C ARG A 85 4.44 0.20 -5.37
N CYS A 86 4.51 0.47 -4.09
CA CYS A 86 4.11 1.74 -3.50
C CYS A 86 5.03 2.88 -3.94
N ILE A 87 4.49 3.85 -4.65
CA ILE A 87 5.24 5.02 -5.13
C ILE A 87 5.72 5.91 -3.96
N VAL A 88 4.95 5.98 -2.86
CA VAL A 88 5.36 6.74 -1.67
C VAL A 88 6.64 6.17 -1.07
N HIS A 89 6.79 4.83 -1.02
CA HIS A 89 8.02 4.19 -0.57
C HIS A 89 9.18 4.39 -1.54
N LEU A 90 8.92 4.38 -2.86
CA LEU A 90 9.92 4.76 -3.86
C LEU A 90 10.46 6.19 -3.59
N VAL A 91 9.56 7.16 -3.42
CA VAL A 91 9.92 8.55 -3.12
C VAL A 91 10.75 8.63 -1.83
N ARG A 92 10.31 7.98 -0.75
CA ARG A 92 11.04 7.97 0.53
C ARG A 92 12.42 7.35 0.43
N ASN A 93 12.55 6.28 -0.33
CA ASN A 93 13.84 5.64 -0.54
C ASN A 93 14.80 6.53 -1.32
N ALA A 94 14.32 7.26 -2.33
CA ALA A 94 15.11 8.24 -3.06
C ALA A 94 15.56 9.41 -2.14
N LEU A 95 14.63 9.91 -1.29
CA LEU A 95 14.92 11.03 -0.38
C LEU A 95 16.01 10.74 0.65
N ARG A 96 16.35 9.47 0.91
CA ARG A 96 17.49 9.12 1.79
C ARG A 96 18.84 9.61 1.27
N TYR A 97 18.93 9.88 -0.03
CA TYR A 97 20.14 10.36 -0.71
C TYR A 97 20.12 11.87 -0.98
N ILE A 98 19.10 12.58 -0.48
CA ILE A 98 18.88 14.00 -0.73
C ILE A 98 19.01 14.77 0.60
N PRO A 99 19.65 15.92 0.63
CA PRO A 99 19.59 16.84 1.77
C PRO A 99 18.19 17.40 1.98
N SER A 100 17.79 17.59 3.23
CA SER A 100 16.42 18.01 3.58
C SER A 100 15.99 19.34 2.95
N LYS A 101 16.93 20.25 2.68
CA LYS A 101 16.70 21.52 1.99
C LYS A 101 16.07 21.36 0.61
N ASP A 102 16.40 20.26 -0.09
CA ASP A 102 15.97 20.02 -1.48
C ASP A 102 14.74 19.08 -1.55
N TYR A 103 14.26 18.51 -0.44
CA TYR A 103 13.13 17.56 -0.41
C TYR A 103 11.90 18.06 -1.15
N LYS A 104 11.52 19.31 -0.91
CA LYS A 104 10.31 19.89 -1.50
C LYS A 104 10.37 19.93 -3.02
N GLU A 105 11.52 20.33 -3.57
CA GLU A 105 11.73 20.41 -5.01
C GLU A 105 11.84 19.04 -5.67
N VAL A 106 12.63 18.15 -5.07
CA VAL A 106 12.76 16.77 -5.53
C VAL A 106 11.40 16.07 -5.56
N CYS A 107 10.61 16.15 -4.48
CA CYS A 107 9.28 15.57 -4.44
C CYS A 107 8.35 16.14 -5.53
N ARG A 108 8.44 17.45 -5.80
CA ARG A 108 7.67 18.10 -6.86
C ARG A 108 8.06 17.56 -8.22
N ASP A 109 9.35 17.40 -8.49
CA ASP A 109 9.82 16.90 -9.78
C ASP A 109 9.55 15.38 -9.92
N MET A 110 9.71 14.58 -8.86
CA MET A 110 9.28 13.19 -8.88
C MET A 110 7.80 13.04 -9.20
N LYS A 111 6.94 13.92 -8.67
CA LYS A 111 5.50 13.90 -8.95
C LYS A 111 5.19 14.13 -10.43
N LYS A 112 6.05 14.83 -11.18
CA LYS A 112 5.85 15.06 -12.62
C LYS A 112 5.89 13.77 -13.41
N PHE A 113 6.75 12.80 -13.06
CA PHE A 113 6.80 11.55 -13.79
C PHE A 113 5.77 10.53 -13.31
N TYR A 114 5.60 10.26 -12.02
CA TYR A 114 4.59 9.28 -11.59
C TYR A 114 3.15 9.78 -11.67
N GLY A 115 2.94 11.09 -11.75
CA GLY A 115 1.64 11.74 -11.92
C GLY A 115 1.37 12.26 -13.35
N ALA A 116 2.22 11.91 -14.33
CA ALA A 116 2.09 12.36 -15.71
C ALA A 116 0.76 11.94 -16.36
N SER A 117 0.37 12.66 -17.41
CA SER A 117 -0.86 12.36 -18.17
C SER A 117 -0.73 11.10 -19.04
N SER A 118 0.49 10.80 -19.53
CA SER A 118 0.80 9.66 -20.38
C SER A 118 2.15 9.06 -20.03
N LEU A 119 2.42 7.83 -20.53
CA LEU A 119 3.70 7.17 -20.36
C LEU A 119 4.84 7.98 -21.00
N ASN A 120 4.64 8.50 -22.20
CA ASN A 120 5.65 9.34 -22.87
C ASN A 120 5.98 10.61 -22.07
N ALA A 121 4.97 11.26 -21.49
CA ALA A 121 5.18 12.41 -20.60
C ALA A 121 5.90 12.00 -19.31
N ALA A 122 5.68 10.79 -18.81
CA ALA A 122 6.39 10.26 -17.65
C ALA A 122 7.89 10.04 -17.95
N HIS A 123 8.22 9.46 -19.10
CA HIS A 123 9.61 9.31 -19.55
C HIS A 123 10.31 10.66 -19.68
N ALA A 124 9.73 11.61 -20.39
CA ALA A 124 10.31 12.94 -20.56
C ALA A 124 10.52 13.67 -19.22
N ALA A 125 9.57 13.53 -18.30
CA ALA A 125 9.70 14.10 -16.96
C ALA A 125 10.78 13.39 -16.13
N PHE A 126 10.96 12.07 -16.33
CA PHE A 126 12.01 11.32 -15.66
C PHE A 126 13.40 11.66 -16.19
N ASP A 127 13.57 11.83 -17.51
CA ASP A 127 14.83 12.27 -18.11
C ASP A 127 15.22 13.66 -17.56
N SER A 128 14.27 14.59 -17.54
CA SER A 128 14.49 15.93 -16.93
C SER A 128 14.83 15.84 -15.43
N PHE A 129 14.28 14.87 -14.71
CA PHE A 129 14.62 14.61 -13.31
C PHE A 129 16.07 14.11 -13.16
N GLN A 130 16.49 13.17 -14.00
CA GLN A 130 17.85 12.63 -13.99
C GLN A 130 18.88 13.73 -14.25
N ASP A 131 18.64 14.58 -15.25
CA ASP A 131 19.55 15.68 -15.59
C ASP A 131 19.65 16.70 -14.46
N ARG A 132 18.51 17.14 -13.95
CA ARG A 132 18.46 18.17 -12.90
C ARG A 132 19.07 17.73 -11.58
N TRP A 133 18.92 16.47 -11.22
CA TRP A 133 19.33 15.93 -9.92
C TRP A 133 20.52 14.97 -10.02
N SER A 134 21.29 15.07 -11.10
CA SER A 134 22.47 14.21 -11.35
C SER A 134 23.50 14.22 -10.22
N GLN A 135 23.63 15.33 -9.47
CA GLN A 135 24.49 15.42 -8.28
C GLN A 135 24.06 14.47 -7.14
N TYR A 136 22.82 14.01 -7.13
CA TYR A 136 22.29 13.03 -6.18
C TYR A 136 22.13 11.66 -6.83
N SER A 137 23.22 11.11 -7.35
CA SER A 137 23.25 9.87 -8.12
C SER A 137 22.50 8.72 -7.43
N GLY A 138 22.64 8.56 -6.11
CA GLY A 138 21.92 7.54 -5.35
C GLY A 138 20.39 7.67 -5.42
N ALA A 139 19.84 8.89 -5.43
CA ALA A 139 18.41 9.13 -5.59
C ALA A 139 17.95 8.80 -7.02
N VAL A 140 18.72 9.24 -8.02
CA VAL A 140 18.47 8.93 -9.44
C VAL A 140 18.49 7.44 -9.68
N ASP A 141 19.48 6.71 -9.14
CA ASP A 141 19.59 5.26 -9.27
C ASP A 141 18.43 4.50 -8.63
N VAL A 142 17.94 4.96 -7.47
CA VAL A 142 16.74 4.39 -6.85
C VAL A 142 15.54 4.54 -7.77
N CYS A 143 15.33 5.72 -8.35
CA CYS A 143 14.23 5.96 -9.28
C CYS A 143 14.39 5.14 -10.55
N LYS A 144 15.57 5.10 -11.16
CA LYS A 144 15.88 4.35 -12.39
C LYS A 144 15.60 2.86 -12.24
N ARG A 145 16.12 2.23 -11.18
CA ARG A 145 15.89 0.79 -10.90
C ARG A 145 14.45 0.42 -10.64
N ASN A 146 13.61 1.37 -10.24
CA ASN A 146 12.21 1.15 -9.94
C ASN A 146 11.25 1.80 -10.95
N PHE A 147 11.77 2.37 -12.05
CA PHE A 147 10.95 3.11 -13.00
C PHE A 147 9.89 2.22 -13.68
N SER A 148 10.19 0.94 -13.91
CA SER A 148 9.21 -0.04 -14.41
C SER A 148 7.95 -0.16 -13.55
N HIS A 149 8.04 0.11 -12.24
CA HIS A 149 6.86 0.16 -11.37
C HIS A 149 6.05 1.46 -11.54
N VAL A 150 6.68 2.52 -12.04
CA VAL A 150 5.98 3.74 -12.45
C VAL A 150 5.30 3.51 -13.80
N GLU A 151 5.99 2.87 -14.75
CA GLU A 151 5.42 2.52 -16.06
C GLU A 151 4.16 1.68 -15.93
N GLN A 152 4.16 0.66 -15.06
CA GLN A 152 3.01 -0.20 -14.78
C GLN A 152 1.74 0.60 -14.36
N LEU A 153 1.89 1.78 -13.77
CA LEU A 153 0.73 2.63 -13.44
C LEU A 153 -0.03 3.09 -14.67
N PHE A 154 0.66 3.27 -15.80
CA PHE A 154 0.07 3.81 -17.03
C PHE A 154 -0.77 2.80 -17.81
N ASP A 155 -0.76 1.52 -17.41
CA ASP A 155 -1.72 0.51 -17.87
C ASP A 155 -3.15 0.81 -17.38
N TYR A 156 -3.30 1.76 -16.44
CA TYR A 156 -4.58 2.06 -15.77
C TYR A 156 -4.96 3.53 -15.94
N GLY A 157 -6.28 3.76 -15.91
CA GLY A 157 -6.84 5.10 -15.96
C GLY A 157 -6.44 5.98 -14.76
N SER A 158 -6.48 7.28 -14.92
CA SER A 158 -5.98 8.26 -13.95
C SER A 158 -6.61 8.14 -12.56
N ALA A 159 -7.89 7.75 -12.46
CA ALA A 159 -8.57 7.60 -11.18
C ALA A 159 -8.07 6.35 -10.42
N ILE A 160 -7.85 5.23 -11.12
CA ILE A 160 -7.25 4.01 -10.55
C ILE A 160 -5.82 4.31 -10.10
N ARG A 161 -4.99 4.92 -10.95
CA ARG A 161 -3.61 5.31 -10.61
C ARG A 161 -3.55 6.13 -9.33
N LYS A 162 -4.45 7.10 -9.19
CA LYS A 162 -4.50 7.97 -8.02
C LYS A 162 -4.71 7.19 -6.71
N ILE A 163 -5.52 6.14 -6.72
CA ILE A 163 -5.68 5.27 -5.54
C ILE A 163 -4.41 4.48 -5.29
N MET A 164 -3.79 3.92 -6.32
CA MET A 164 -2.60 3.09 -6.20
C MET A 164 -1.39 3.82 -5.60
N TYR A 165 -1.20 5.12 -5.89
CA TYR A 165 -0.07 5.87 -5.34
C TYR A 165 -0.42 6.76 -4.13
N THR A 166 -1.68 6.79 -3.67
CA THR A 166 -2.08 7.55 -2.46
C THR A 166 -2.13 6.66 -1.21
N THR A 167 -1.08 5.91 -0.93
CA THR A 167 -1.03 4.95 0.20
C THR A 167 -0.93 5.59 1.60
N ASN A 168 -1.19 6.89 1.73
CA ASN A 168 -1.28 7.57 3.02
C ASN A 168 -2.32 6.95 3.98
N ALA A 169 -3.22 6.10 3.47
CA ALA A 169 -4.27 5.47 4.28
C ALA A 169 -3.70 4.52 5.33
N VAL A 170 -2.81 3.58 4.95
CA VAL A 170 -2.18 2.63 5.89
C VAL A 170 -1.26 3.36 6.87
N GLU A 171 -0.55 4.39 6.40
CA GLU A 171 0.30 5.20 7.27
C GLU A 171 -0.49 6.01 8.29
N SER A 172 -1.65 6.53 7.89
CA SER A 172 -2.59 7.19 8.81
C SER A 172 -3.06 6.22 9.89
N ILE A 173 -3.34 4.95 9.54
CA ILE A 173 -3.68 3.89 10.48
C ILE A 173 -2.51 3.63 11.43
N HIS A 174 -1.29 3.41 10.89
CA HIS A 174 -0.10 3.21 11.71
C HIS A 174 0.21 4.40 12.62
N SER A 175 0.00 5.63 12.15
CA SER A 175 0.10 6.84 12.99
C SER A 175 -0.92 6.82 14.13
N SER A 176 -2.14 6.37 13.84
CA SER A 176 -3.20 6.19 14.85
C SER A 176 -2.85 5.09 15.86
N PHE A 177 -2.29 3.98 15.41
CA PHE A 177 -1.84 2.89 16.27
C PHE A 177 -0.67 3.31 17.17
N ARG A 178 0.31 4.07 16.64
CA ARG A 178 1.43 4.59 17.44
C ARG A 178 0.95 5.44 18.61
N LYS A 179 -0.18 6.15 18.51
CA LYS A 179 -0.73 6.95 19.61
C LYS A 179 -1.11 6.09 20.83
N VAL A 180 -1.58 4.87 20.59
CA VAL A 180 -1.99 3.94 21.64
C VAL A 180 -0.87 2.96 22.05
N THR A 181 0.17 2.79 21.23
CA THR A 181 1.30 1.89 21.49
C THR A 181 2.54 2.58 22.06
N LYS A 182 2.51 3.88 22.33
CA LYS A 182 3.65 4.69 22.83
C LYS A 182 4.22 4.26 24.20
N LYS A 183 3.52 3.43 24.96
CA LYS A 183 3.83 3.11 26.37
C LYS A 183 4.92 2.04 26.57
N GLY A 184 5.74 1.76 25.56
CA GLY A 184 6.85 0.81 25.71
C GLY A 184 6.49 -0.63 25.32
N ALA A 185 7.10 -1.61 25.99
CA ALA A 185 6.91 -3.02 25.69
C ALA A 185 5.58 -3.55 26.26
N PHE A 186 4.86 -4.34 25.47
CA PHE A 186 3.65 -5.04 25.90
C PHE A 186 3.99 -6.34 26.59
N SER A 187 3.20 -6.74 27.56
CA SER A 187 3.41 -7.97 28.35
C SER A 187 3.21 -9.25 27.52
N ASN A 188 2.36 -9.19 26.50
CA ASN A 188 2.10 -10.30 25.59
C ASN A 188 1.38 -9.81 24.31
N GLU A 189 1.27 -10.71 23.34
CA GLU A 189 0.64 -10.49 22.05
C GLU A 189 -0.83 -10.09 22.17
N ASN A 190 -1.59 -10.80 23.05
CA ASN A 190 -3.02 -10.52 23.23
C ASN A 190 -3.30 -9.12 23.77
N ALA A 191 -2.47 -8.60 24.67
CA ALA A 191 -2.58 -7.26 25.21
C ALA A 191 -2.41 -6.20 24.12
N LEU A 192 -1.44 -6.40 23.22
CA LEU A 192 -1.22 -5.54 22.07
C LEU A 192 -2.39 -5.61 21.09
N LEU A 193 -2.76 -6.83 20.64
CA LEU A 193 -3.84 -7.03 19.67
C LEU A 193 -5.18 -6.47 20.15
N LYS A 194 -5.51 -6.65 21.44
CA LYS A 194 -6.71 -6.07 22.03
C LYS A 194 -6.73 -4.54 21.91
N LEU A 195 -5.62 -3.89 22.19
CA LEU A 195 -5.49 -2.44 22.09
C LEU A 195 -5.63 -1.95 20.64
N LEU A 196 -4.95 -2.63 19.71
CA LEU A 196 -5.03 -2.32 18.27
C LEU A 196 -6.44 -2.57 17.72
N TYR A 197 -7.10 -3.64 18.18
CA TYR A 197 -8.49 -3.95 17.80
C TYR A 197 -9.46 -2.85 18.25
N LEU A 198 -9.35 -2.40 19.51
CA LEU A 198 -10.19 -1.30 19.99
C LEU A 198 -9.98 -0.04 19.15
N ARG A 199 -8.72 0.27 18.83
CA ARG A 199 -8.41 1.40 17.96
C ARG A 199 -8.93 1.23 16.53
N THR A 200 -8.93 0.01 16.01
CA THR A 200 -9.54 -0.34 14.71
C THR A 200 -11.05 -0.07 14.73
N LYS A 201 -11.75 -0.47 15.77
CA LYS A 201 -13.20 -0.18 15.93
C LYS A 201 -13.51 1.33 15.90
N GLU A 202 -12.72 2.13 16.61
CA GLU A 202 -12.87 3.60 16.58
C GLU A 202 -12.64 4.16 15.17
N LEU A 203 -11.65 3.63 14.43
CA LEU A 203 -11.40 4.04 13.04
C LEU A 203 -12.56 3.64 12.12
N HIS A 204 -13.12 2.44 12.25
CA HIS A 204 -14.27 2.00 11.47
C HIS A 204 -15.49 2.87 11.74
N THR A 205 -15.79 3.19 13.01
CA THR A 205 -16.86 4.13 13.37
C THR A 205 -16.66 5.49 12.70
N LYS A 206 -15.42 6.01 12.73
CA LYS A 206 -15.09 7.28 12.06
C LYS A 206 -15.24 7.23 10.54
N TRP A 207 -15.06 6.07 9.93
CA TRP A 207 -15.15 5.88 8.48
C TRP A 207 -16.55 5.48 8.02
N ALA A 208 -17.45 5.14 8.93
CA ALA A 208 -18.79 4.70 8.62
C ALA A 208 -19.50 5.69 7.68
N GLY A 209 -20.01 5.18 6.56
CA GLY A 209 -20.64 5.98 5.51
C GLY A 209 -19.69 6.77 4.60
N GLY A 210 -18.38 6.77 4.86
CA GLY A 210 -17.36 7.43 4.02
C GLY A 210 -16.84 6.52 2.91
N ARG A 211 -17.05 6.91 1.66
CA ARG A 211 -16.46 6.25 0.48
C ARG A 211 -15.21 6.96 0.00
N ILE A 212 -14.38 6.26 -0.77
CA ILE A 212 -13.28 6.92 -1.50
C ILE A 212 -13.86 8.01 -2.41
N ARG A 213 -13.22 9.17 -2.37
CA ARG A 213 -13.59 10.28 -3.24
C ARG A 213 -13.47 9.88 -4.73
N ASN A 214 -14.48 10.23 -5.51
CA ASN A 214 -14.58 9.91 -6.95
C ASN A 214 -14.61 8.39 -7.25
N TRP A 215 -15.15 7.58 -6.34
CA TRP A 215 -15.22 6.14 -6.52
C TRP A 215 -15.95 5.72 -7.80
N ALA A 216 -17.05 6.39 -8.17
CA ALA A 216 -17.77 6.12 -9.42
C ALA A 216 -16.86 6.17 -10.66
N MET A 217 -15.92 7.15 -10.72
CA MET A 217 -14.95 7.24 -11.82
C MET A 217 -13.96 6.06 -11.78
N VAL A 218 -13.53 5.64 -10.60
CA VAL A 218 -12.65 4.46 -10.44
C VAL A 218 -13.35 3.21 -10.92
N LEU A 219 -14.59 2.99 -10.47
CA LEU A 219 -15.39 1.83 -10.86
C LEU A 219 -15.61 1.80 -12.39
N ASN A 220 -15.97 2.94 -12.99
CA ASN A 220 -16.12 3.03 -14.45
C ASN A 220 -14.81 2.66 -15.17
N GLN A 221 -13.66 3.15 -14.71
CA GLN A 221 -12.36 2.80 -15.31
C GLN A 221 -12.00 1.32 -15.12
N LEU A 222 -12.41 0.70 -14.01
CA LEU A 222 -12.27 -0.75 -13.81
C LEU A 222 -13.16 -1.53 -14.76
N MET A 223 -14.43 -1.11 -14.92
CA MET A 223 -15.41 -1.80 -15.78
C MET A 223 -15.07 -1.77 -17.26
N VAL A 224 -14.42 -0.71 -17.76
CA VAL A 224 -14.00 -0.62 -19.17
C VAL A 224 -12.64 -1.26 -19.43
N ASN A 225 -11.91 -1.68 -18.39
CA ASN A 225 -10.61 -2.34 -18.54
C ASN A 225 -10.83 -3.85 -18.71
N GLU A 226 -10.37 -4.40 -19.84
CA GLU A 226 -10.56 -5.81 -20.21
C GLU A 226 -10.05 -6.81 -19.15
N ALA A 227 -8.99 -6.45 -18.40
CA ALA A 227 -8.45 -7.29 -17.34
C ALA A 227 -9.39 -7.42 -16.13
N PHE A 228 -10.38 -6.53 -15.99
CA PHE A 228 -11.27 -6.48 -14.81
C PHE A 228 -12.74 -6.64 -15.13
N SER A 229 -13.20 -6.26 -16.33
CA SER A 229 -14.63 -6.24 -16.68
C SER A 229 -15.32 -7.57 -16.37
N SER A 230 -14.81 -8.67 -16.89
CA SER A 230 -15.37 -10.01 -16.67
C SER A 230 -15.29 -10.47 -15.20
N ARG A 231 -14.28 -10.00 -14.46
CA ARG A 231 -14.15 -10.30 -13.02
C ARG A 231 -15.17 -9.51 -12.21
N ILE A 232 -15.40 -8.24 -12.55
CA ILE A 232 -16.39 -7.38 -11.87
C ILE A 232 -17.81 -7.88 -12.10
N GLU A 233 -18.13 -8.35 -13.31
CA GLU A 233 -19.43 -8.91 -13.65
C GLU A 233 -19.85 -10.06 -12.72
N LYS A 234 -18.91 -10.90 -12.28
CA LYS A 234 -19.16 -11.97 -11.30
C LYS A 234 -19.66 -11.45 -9.96
N TYR A 235 -19.34 -10.21 -9.64
CA TYR A 235 -19.69 -9.55 -8.38
C TYR A 235 -20.69 -8.42 -8.56
N ALA A 236 -21.46 -8.44 -9.64
CA ALA A 236 -22.43 -7.38 -9.98
C ALA A 236 -23.44 -7.10 -8.86
N ILE A 237 -23.81 -8.13 -8.08
CA ILE A 237 -24.72 -8.00 -6.92
C ILE A 237 -24.14 -7.13 -5.79
N TYR A 238 -22.82 -6.93 -5.75
CA TYR A 238 -22.14 -6.11 -4.76
C TYR A 238 -21.85 -4.69 -5.25
N LEU A 239 -22.19 -4.35 -6.49
CA LEU A 239 -22.04 -3.00 -7.03
C LEU A 239 -23.01 -2.03 -6.33
N PRO A 240 -22.68 -0.73 -6.28
CA PRO A 240 -23.53 0.29 -5.65
C PRO A 240 -24.82 0.54 -6.43
#